data_30e7992ac2add1ec60b380741c5ab554
#
_entry.id   30e7992ac2add1ec60b380741c5ab554
#
_cell.length_a   1.000
_cell.length_b   1.000
_cell.length_c   1.000
_cell.angle_alpha   90.00
_cell.angle_beta   90.00
_cell.angle_gamma   90.00
#
_symmetry.space_group_name_H-M   'P 1'
#
loop_
_entity.id
_entity.type
_entity.pdbx_description
1 polymer ?
#
loop_
_entity_poly.entity_id
_entity_poly.type
_entity_poly.pdbx_seq_one_letter_code
_entity_poly.pdbx_strand_id
1 'polypeptide(L)'
;MALQFRKHIRLPDHDYTQGAYFVTLCTASRAHMFGKIAGTGPTARMELNDAGDIIDECWRAIPVHFPHVHLDQMQIMPDHLHGILMLGPGYGNDNVVVGATRWVAATGDMHNNDRGPHGPRRGSLGAIIGAFKSETTKRVNRMNSTMGQRLWQPNYHERAIRVNGGELGRIAHYIAQNPMNWR
;
A
#
# COMPACT_ATOMS: atom_id res chain seq x y z
N MET A 1 -13.00 23.54 13.20
CA MET A 1 -12.68 22.29 13.95
C MET A 1 -11.39 21.73 13.40
N ALA A 2 -10.31 21.73 14.14
CA ALA A 2 -9.03 21.18 13.72
C ALA A 2 -9.12 19.65 13.72
N LEU A 3 -8.87 19.04 12.55
CA LEU A 3 -8.74 17.59 12.43
C LEU A 3 -7.55 17.14 13.28
N GLN A 4 -7.82 16.49 14.40
CA GLN A 4 -6.78 15.82 15.18
C GLN A 4 -6.20 14.69 14.34
N PHE A 5 -5.03 14.93 13.74
CA PHE A 5 -4.23 13.87 13.15
C PHE A 5 -3.86 12.88 14.26
N ARG A 6 -4.39 11.65 14.17
CA ARG A 6 -3.96 10.58 15.08
C ARG A 6 -2.45 10.44 14.97
N LYS A 7 -1.77 10.57 16.10
CA LYS A 7 -0.33 10.28 16.22
C LYS A 7 -0.06 8.90 15.62
N HIS A 8 0.94 8.80 14.76
CA HIS A 8 1.45 7.51 14.33
C HIS A 8 1.88 6.71 15.54
N ILE A 9 1.18 5.64 15.79
CA ILE A 9 1.63 4.65 16.78
C ILE A 9 2.44 3.63 15.96
N ARG A 10 3.62 4.03 15.50
CA ARG A 10 4.65 3.07 15.12
C ARG A 10 5.19 2.49 16.40
N LEU A 11 5.28 1.17 16.44
CA LEU A 11 5.88 0.48 17.58
C LEU A 11 7.34 0.94 17.69
N PRO A 12 7.74 1.50 18.84
CA PRO A 12 9.16 1.79 19.11
C PRO A 12 9.95 0.47 18.93
N ASP A 13 11.14 0.55 18.36
CA ASP A 13 12.07 -0.57 18.21
C ASP A 13 11.58 -1.76 17.36
N HIS A 14 10.47 -1.62 16.62
CA HIS A 14 10.00 -2.63 15.69
C HIS A 14 10.75 -2.56 14.36
N ASP A 15 11.28 -3.71 13.90
CA ASP A 15 11.95 -3.80 12.60
C ASP A 15 10.93 -3.94 11.46
N TYR A 16 10.60 -2.84 10.83
CA TYR A 16 9.70 -2.78 9.69
C TYR A 16 10.31 -3.28 8.37
N THR A 17 11.48 -3.90 8.38
CA THR A 17 12.08 -4.53 7.19
C THR A 17 11.68 -5.97 7.01
N GLN A 18 11.02 -6.57 8.01
CA GLN A 18 10.56 -7.96 7.98
C GLN A 18 9.22 -8.12 8.72
N GLY A 19 8.50 -9.21 8.40
CA GLY A 19 7.20 -9.52 8.99
C GLY A 19 6.02 -9.33 8.04
N ALA A 20 4.82 -9.64 8.51
CA ALA A 20 3.58 -9.46 7.76
C ALA A 20 2.82 -8.24 8.29
N TYR A 21 2.27 -7.44 7.37
CA TYR A 21 1.60 -6.18 7.69
C TYR A 21 0.28 -6.05 6.94
N PHE A 22 -0.77 -5.76 7.67
CA PHE A 22 -2.00 -5.23 7.11
C PHE A 22 -1.89 -3.72 7.00
N VAL A 23 -2.15 -3.18 5.82
CA VAL A 23 -2.12 -1.73 5.58
C VAL A 23 -3.44 -1.22 5.03
N THR A 24 -3.77 0.03 5.39
CA THR A 24 -4.90 0.77 4.81
C THR A 24 -4.40 2.13 4.34
N LEU A 25 -4.56 2.39 3.05
CA LEU A 25 -4.22 3.66 2.42
C LEU A 25 -5.50 4.37 1.97
N CYS A 26 -5.73 5.57 2.48
CA CYS A 26 -6.93 6.36 2.16
C CYS A 26 -6.60 7.47 1.15
N THR A 27 -7.54 7.78 0.26
CA THR A 27 -7.47 8.96 -0.60
C THR A 27 -7.42 10.26 0.23
N ALA A 28 -6.88 11.32 -0.34
CA ALA A 28 -6.55 12.56 0.38
C ALA A 28 -7.74 13.14 1.15
N SER A 29 -8.93 13.15 0.58
CA SER A 29 -10.15 13.69 1.17
C SER A 29 -11.24 12.63 1.38
N ARG A 30 -10.89 11.34 1.37
CA ARG A 30 -11.85 10.23 1.32
C ARG A 30 -12.77 10.32 0.09
N ALA A 31 -12.30 10.95 -0.97
CA ALA A 31 -13.01 11.00 -2.25
C ALA A 31 -13.01 9.62 -2.92
N HIS A 32 -14.12 9.27 -3.55
CA HIS A 32 -14.27 8.03 -4.32
C HIS A 32 -13.53 8.18 -5.67
N MET A 33 -12.24 7.86 -5.67
CA MET A 33 -11.35 8.10 -6.82
C MET A 33 -11.07 6.85 -7.65
N PHE A 34 -11.32 5.65 -7.11
CA PHE A 34 -10.83 4.41 -7.72
C PHE A 34 -11.91 3.57 -8.41
N GLY A 35 -13.16 4.05 -8.40
CA GLY A 35 -14.31 3.36 -8.99
C GLY A 35 -15.52 3.35 -8.08
N LYS A 36 -16.39 2.35 -8.22
CA LYS A 36 -17.65 2.22 -7.48
C LYS A 36 -17.92 0.79 -7.05
N ILE A 37 -18.77 0.63 -6.05
CA ILE A 37 -19.32 -0.69 -5.71
C ILE A 37 -20.53 -0.96 -6.58
N ALA A 38 -20.56 -2.07 -7.28
CA ALA A 38 -21.68 -2.59 -8.04
C ALA A 38 -22.27 -3.82 -7.33
N GLY A 39 -23.59 -3.96 -7.41
CA GLY A 39 -24.31 -5.01 -6.69
C GLY A 39 -24.56 -4.66 -5.22
N THR A 40 -25.18 -5.60 -4.49
CA THR A 40 -25.50 -5.43 -3.07
C THR A 40 -25.31 -6.75 -2.32
N GLY A 41 -25.00 -6.66 -1.02
CA GLY A 41 -24.79 -7.86 -0.18
C GLY A 41 -23.75 -8.82 -0.78
N PRO A 42 -24.03 -10.11 -0.91
CA PRO A 42 -23.06 -11.10 -1.40
C PRO A 42 -22.61 -10.89 -2.87
N THR A 43 -23.37 -10.11 -3.65
CA THR A 43 -23.04 -9.81 -5.05
C THR A 43 -22.27 -8.50 -5.20
N ALA A 44 -22.05 -7.76 -4.11
CA ALA A 44 -21.32 -6.50 -4.15
C ALA A 44 -19.87 -6.73 -4.54
N ARG A 45 -19.41 -5.99 -5.53
CA ARG A 45 -18.03 -6.04 -6.03
C ARG A 45 -17.54 -4.65 -6.39
N MET A 46 -16.25 -4.45 -6.30
CA MET A 46 -15.60 -3.23 -6.77
C MET A 46 -15.49 -3.27 -8.31
N GLU A 47 -15.97 -2.22 -8.96
CA GLU A 47 -15.72 -1.93 -10.37
C GLU A 47 -14.71 -0.78 -10.43
N LEU A 48 -13.50 -1.10 -10.85
CA LEU A 48 -12.42 -0.12 -10.98
C LEU A 48 -12.70 0.82 -12.15
N ASN A 49 -12.19 2.04 -12.03
CA ASN A 49 -12.01 2.96 -13.14
C ASN A 49 -10.52 3.04 -13.49
N ASP A 50 -10.15 3.83 -14.49
CA ASP A 50 -8.76 3.96 -14.96
C ASP A 50 -7.77 4.29 -13.83
N ALA A 51 -8.18 5.08 -12.83
CA ALA A 51 -7.35 5.35 -11.67
C ALA A 51 -7.20 4.10 -10.78
N GLY A 52 -8.28 3.36 -10.58
CA GLY A 52 -8.26 2.08 -9.85
C GLY A 52 -7.37 1.05 -10.52
N ASP A 53 -7.40 0.96 -11.84
CA ASP A 53 -6.54 0.06 -12.62
C ASP A 53 -5.06 0.42 -12.44
N ILE A 54 -4.71 1.71 -12.46
CA ILE A 54 -3.35 2.17 -12.16
C ILE A 54 -2.92 1.74 -10.74
N ILE A 55 -3.82 1.82 -9.75
CA ILE A 55 -3.53 1.39 -8.37
C ILE A 55 -3.27 -0.12 -8.34
N ASP A 56 -4.10 -0.94 -8.99
CA ASP A 56 -3.94 -2.40 -9.04
C ASP A 56 -2.61 -2.79 -9.69
N GLU A 57 -2.31 -2.24 -10.87
CA GLU A 57 -1.04 -2.47 -11.56
C GLU A 57 0.18 -2.13 -10.70
N CYS A 58 0.17 -0.93 -10.09
CA CYS A 58 1.28 -0.51 -9.23
C CYS A 58 1.42 -1.39 -7.99
N TRP A 59 0.30 -1.84 -7.39
CA TRP A 59 0.37 -2.76 -6.26
C TRP A 59 1.00 -4.08 -6.65
N ARG A 60 0.54 -4.70 -7.73
CA ARG A 60 1.09 -5.97 -8.24
C ARG A 60 2.56 -5.87 -8.65
N ALA A 61 3.01 -4.68 -9.05
CA ALA A 61 4.40 -4.44 -9.40
C ALA A 61 5.34 -4.26 -8.18
N ILE A 62 4.82 -4.17 -6.94
CA ILE A 62 5.68 -4.01 -5.75
C ILE A 62 6.78 -5.08 -5.67
N PRO A 63 6.52 -6.40 -5.82
CA PRO A 63 7.57 -7.41 -5.73
C PRO A 63 8.64 -7.30 -6.82
N VAL A 64 8.31 -6.75 -7.97
CA VAL A 64 9.27 -6.49 -9.05
C VAL A 64 10.31 -5.45 -8.64
N HIS A 65 9.88 -4.43 -7.88
CA HIS A 65 10.74 -3.33 -7.39
C HIS A 65 11.38 -3.63 -6.04
N PHE A 66 10.74 -4.49 -5.26
CA PHE A 66 11.13 -4.92 -3.92
C PHE A 66 11.06 -6.44 -3.81
N PRO A 67 12.09 -7.18 -4.32
CA PRO A 67 12.04 -8.63 -4.42
C PRO A 67 11.88 -9.39 -3.08
N HIS A 68 12.15 -8.73 -1.96
CA HIS A 68 11.95 -9.27 -0.60
C HIS A 68 10.50 -9.13 -0.10
N VAL A 69 9.58 -8.65 -0.95
CA VAL A 69 8.17 -8.46 -0.60
C VAL A 69 7.32 -9.51 -1.31
N HIS A 70 6.47 -10.17 -0.55
CA HIS A 70 5.38 -10.98 -1.05
C HIS A 70 4.05 -10.28 -0.77
N LEU A 71 3.16 -10.27 -1.76
CA LEU A 71 1.80 -9.75 -1.63
C LEU A 71 0.83 -10.90 -1.33
N ASP A 72 -0.05 -10.68 -0.37
CA ASP A 72 -1.18 -11.55 -0.10
C ASP A 72 -2.48 -10.83 -0.53
N GLN A 73 -3.57 -10.98 0.22
CA GLN A 73 -4.86 -10.40 -0.12
C GLN A 73 -4.82 -8.87 -0.23
N MET A 74 -5.47 -8.35 -1.27
CA MET A 74 -5.66 -6.92 -1.49
C MET A 74 -7.09 -6.65 -1.96
N GLN A 75 -7.65 -5.51 -1.54
CA GLN A 75 -8.92 -4.99 -2.01
C GLN A 75 -8.84 -3.48 -2.18
N ILE A 76 -9.09 -3.02 -3.39
CA ILE A 76 -9.31 -1.60 -3.68
C ILE A 76 -10.78 -1.30 -3.42
N MET A 77 -11.02 -0.17 -2.74
CA MET A 77 -12.34 0.37 -2.44
C MET A 77 -12.45 1.77 -3.07
N PRO A 78 -13.64 2.35 -3.19
CA PRO A 78 -13.77 3.64 -3.86
C PRO A 78 -12.85 4.74 -3.34
N ASP A 79 -12.58 4.80 -2.04
CA ASP A 79 -11.82 5.85 -1.37
C ASP A 79 -10.60 5.36 -0.57
N HIS A 80 -10.27 4.07 -0.64
CA HIS A 80 -9.11 3.50 0.05
C HIS A 80 -8.68 2.16 -0.56
N LEU A 81 -7.54 1.66 -0.10
CA LEU A 81 -7.02 0.34 -0.40
C LEU A 81 -6.68 -0.37 0.91
N HIS A 82 -7.07 -1.63 1.02
CA HIS A 82 -6.56 -2.57 2.00
C HIS A 82 -5.61 -3.56 1.33
N GLY A 83 -4.51 -3.92 2.01
CA GLY A 83 -3.62 -4.94 1.50
C GLY A 83 -2.74 -5.57 2.57
N ILE A 84 -2.24 -6.76 2.29
CA ILE A 84 -1.27 -7.46 3.13
C ILE A 84 0.05 -7.55 2.36
N LEU A 85 1.12 -7.13 3.03
CA LEU A 85 2.49 -7.28 2.55
C LEU A 85 3.28 -8.11 3.55
N MET A 86 4.04 -9.07 3.05
CA MET A 86 4.98 -9.87 3.83
C MET A 86 6.39 -9.53 3.38
N LEU A 87 7.25 -9.12 4.31
CA LEU A 87 8.61 -8.63 4.08
C LEU A 87 9.64 -9.55 4.71
N GLY A 88 10.75 -9.74 4.04
CA GLY A 88 11.91 -10.45 4.57
C GLY A 88 12.24 -11.75 3.84
N PRO A 89 13.34 -12.42 4.25
CA PRO A 89 13.75 -13.68 3.67
C PRO A 89 12.67 -14.76 3.91
N GLY A 90 12.34 -15.52 2.86
CA GLY A 90 11.31 -16.56 2.88
C GLY A 90 9.94 -16.11 2.40
N TYR A 91 9.71 -14.81 2.13
CA TYR A 91 8.49 -14.30 1.56
C TYR A 91 8.68 -13.77 0.12
N GLY A 92 9.90 -13.44 -0.30
CA GLY A 92 10.18 -12.92 -1.65
C GLY A 92 10.09 -14.01 -2.73
N ASN A 93 9.83 -13.57 -3.95
CA ASN A 93 9.84 -14.45 -5.13
C ASN A 93 11.31 -14.66 -5.57
N ASP A 94 11.87 -15.84 -5.37
CA ASP A 94 13.25 -16.19 -5.79
C ASP A 94 13.42 -16.18 -7.33
N ASN A 95 12.34 -15.99 -8.11
CA ASN A 95 12.31 -16.06 -9.56
C ASN A 95 12.02 -14.74 -10.29
N VAL A 96 12.12 -13.57 -9.64
CA VAL A 96 11.91 -12.30 -10.34
C VAL A 96 13.15 -11.91 -11.13
N VAL A 97 13.12 -12.15 -12.44
CA VAL A 97 14.10 -11.61 -13.40
C VAL A 97 14.02 -10.08 -13.39
N VAL A 98 15.06 -9.45 -12.88
CA VAL A 98 15.16 -8.00 -12.71
C VAL A 98 15.34 -7.34 -14.08
N GLY A 99 14.23 -6.92 -14.69
CA GLY A 99 14.22 -6.12 -15.92
C GLY A 99 13.41 -4.83 -15.81
N ALA A 100 12.82 -4.53 -14.66
CA ALA A 100 11.94 -3.39 -14.49
C ALA A 100 12.70 -2.15 -13.98
N THR A 101 12.40 -1.01 -14.56
CA THR A 101 12.84 0.30 -14.09
C THR A 101 12.51 0.48 -12.61
N ARG A 102 13.54 0.54 -11.82
CA ARG A 102 13.47 0.71 -10.37
C ARG A 102 12.65 1.95 -10.00
N TRP A 103 11.59 1.79 -9.24
CA TRP A 103 10.92 2.93 -8.62
C TRP A 103 11.90 3.64 -7.70
N VAL A 104 12.35 4.80 -8.13
CA VAL A 104 13.19 5.63 -7.28
C VAL A 104 12.23 6.35 -6.34
N ALA A 105 12.20 5.93 -5.07
CA ALA A 105 11.77 6.85 -4.03
C ALA A 105 12.64 8.11 -4.20
N ALA A 106 12.02 9.27 -4.27
CA ALA A 106 12.73 10.54 -4.39
C ALA A 106 13.49 10.85 -3.08
N THR A 107 14.54 10.08 -2.84
CA THR A 107 15.53 10.31 -1.80
C THR A 107 16.88 10.09 -2.46
N GLY A 108 17.63 11.18 -2.55
CA GLY A 108 18.96 11.21 -3.15
C GLY A 108 19.89 10.15 -2.59
N ASP A 109 20.80 9.79 -3.47
CA ASP A 109 22.06 9.09 -3.31
C ASP A 109 22.24 7.98 -2.28
N MET A 110 22.68 6.87 -2.87
CA MET A 110 23.31 5.75 -2.21
C MET A 110 24.56 6.23 -1.46
N HIS A 111 24.57 6.14 -0.16
CA HIS A 111 25.64 5.51 0.63
C HIS A 111 25.26 5.50 2.11
N ASN A 112 25.45 4.33 2.67
CA ASN A 112 25.68 4.06 4.08
C ASN A 112 24.52 3.99 5.07
N ASN A 113 24.61 2.96 5.86
CA ASN A 113 24.01 2.62 7.14
C ASN A 113 23.53 3.83 7.95
N ASP A 114 22.41 3.58 8.59
CA ASP A 114 21.82 4.39 9.63
C ASP A 114 20.82 5.46 9.18
N ARG A 115 19.75 5.52 9.98
CA ARG A 115 18.66 6.48 9.96
C ARG A 115 19.13 7.86 9.50
N GLY A 116 19.03 8.12 8.21
CA GLY A 116 19.19 9.49 7.73
C GLY A 116 18.06 10.35 8.29
N PRO A 117 18.30 11.62 8.60
CA PRO A 117 17.32 12.52 9.24
C PRO A 117 16.05 12.76 8.41
N HIS A 118 15.90 12.16 7.22
CA HIS A 118 14.88 12.59 6.24
C HIS A 118 14.08 11.49 5.54
N GLY A 119 14.02 10.24 6.04
CA GLY A 119 13.19 9.22 5.38
C GLY A 119 13.12 7.85 6.06
N PRO A 120 12.20 6.98 5.64
CA PRO A 120 12.10 5.62 6.16
C PRO A 120 13.31 4.78 5.70
N ARG A 121 13.76 3.84 6.55
CA ARG A 121 14.83 2.91 6.25
C ARG A 121 14.58 2.20 4.92
N ARG A 122 15.62 2.05 4.10
CA ARG A 122 15.53 1.36 2.80
C ARG A 122 15.02 -0.07 2.99
N GLY A 123 14.10 -0.52 2.12
CA GLY A 123 13.48 -1.84 2.18
C GLY A 123 12.44 -2.02 3.29
N SER A 124 12.21 -1.00 4.11
CA SER A 124 11.15 -1.06 5.12
C SER A 124 9.75 -0.86 4.53
N LEU A 125 8.73 -1.30 5.25
CA LEU A 125 7.32 -1.05 4.90
C LEU A 125 7.06 0.42 4.55
N GLY A 126 7.61 1.35 5.32
CA GLY A 126 7.46 2.79 5.07
C GLY A 126 8.06 3.24 3.75
N ALA A 127 9.22 2.69 3.35
CA ALA A 127 9.85 2.99 2.06
C ALA A 127 9.04 2.42 0.89
N ILE A 128 8.54 1.19 1.02
CA ILE A 128 7.71 0.52 0.01
C ILE A 128 6.41 1.28 -0.22
N ILE A 129 5.67 1.57 0.85
CA ILE A 129 4.41 2.33 0.77
C ILE A 129 4.65 3.76 0.26
N GLY A 130 5.76 4.40 0.65
CA GLY A 130 6.14 5.71 0.14
C GLY A 130 6.38 5.70 -1.37
N ALA A 131 7.12 4.72 -1.89
CA ALA A 131 7.37 4.53 -3.32
C ALA A 131 6.07 4.25 -4.09
N PHE A 132 5.22 3.34 -3.59
CA PHE A 132 3.91 3.05 -4.16
C PHE A 132 3.03 4.30 -4.25
N LYS A 133 2.89 5.06 -3.16
CA LYS A 133 2.08 6.30 -3.13
C LYS A 133 2.63 7.36 -4.10
N SER A 134 3.94 7.48 -4.21
CA SER A 134 4.58 8.42 -5.13
C SER A 134 4.29 8.05 -6.58
N GLU A 135 4.47 6.79 -6.96
CA GLU A 135 4.28 6.33 -8.33
C GLU A 135 2.81 6.41 -8.76
N THR A 136 1.89 5.93 -7.93
CA THR A 136 0.46 6.01 -8.22
C THR A 136 -0.02 7.45 -8.35
N THR A 137 0.43 8.35 -7.47
CA THR A 137 0.11 9.79 -7.56
C THR A 137 0.59 10.38 -8.89
N LYS A 138 1.82 10.07 -9.31
CA LYS A 138 2.36 10.56 -10.59
C LYS A 138 1.56 10.05 -11.79
N ARG A 139 1.22 8.76 -11.81
CA ARG A 139 0.50 8.14 -12.93
C ARG A 139 -0.93 8.66 -13.02
N VAL A 140 -1.67 8.70 -11.90
CA VAL A 140 -3.04 9.21 -11.84
C VAL A 140 -3.09 10.71 -12.20
N ASN A 141 -2.18 11.52 -11.68
CA ASN A 141 -2.12 12.94 -12.02
C ASN A 141 -1.78 13.18 -13.49
N ARG A 142 -0.92 12.36 -14.09
CA ARG A 142 -0.62 12.43 -15.53
C ARG A 142 -1.85 12.11 -16.36
N MET A 143 -2.56 11.04 -16.03
CA MET A 143 -3.80 10.63 -16.71
C MET A 143 -4.86 11.73 -16.64
N ASN A 144 -5.07 12.33 -15.46
CA ASN A 144 -6.09 13.34 -15.22
C ASN A 144 -5.64 14.77 -15.55
N SER A 145 -4.38 14.99 -15.99
CA SER A 145 -3.80 16.32 -16.18
C SER A 145 -3.85 17.21 -14.92
N THR A 146 -3.73 16.62 -13.73
CA THR A 146 -3.85 17.27 -12.42
C THR A 146 -2.51 17.32 -11.68
N MET A 147 -1.46 17.78 -12.35
CA MET A 147 -0.11 17.79 -11.79
C MET A 147 -0.05 18.48 -10.41
N GLY A 148 0.63 17.82 -9.47
CA GLY A 148 0.81 18.33 -8.11
C GLY A 148 -0.35 18.05 -7.15
N GLN A 149 -1.46 17.48 -7.59
CA GLN A 149 -2.54 17.12 -6.70
C GLN A 149 -2.19 15.91 -5.83
N ARG A 150 -2.64 15.95 -4.60
CA ARG A 150 -2.43 14.87 -3.64
C ARG A 150 -3.47 13.78 -3.84
N LEU A 151 -3.03 12.56 -4.16
CA LEU A 151 -3.90 11.39 -4.29
C LEU A 151 -4.21 10.76 -2.92
N TRP A 152 -3.20 10.63 -2.06
CA TRP A 152 -3.28 9.91 -0.79
C TRP A 152 -3.22 10.84 0.43
N GLN A 153 -3.79 10.41 1.55
CA GLN A 153 -3.50 11.04 2.84
C GLN A 153 -1.98 10.93 3.13
N PRO A 154 -1.41 11.88 3.89
CA PRO A 154 0.04 11.88 4.20
C PRO A 154 0.50 10.54 4.80
N ASN A 155 -0.32 10.00 5.67
CA ASN A 155 -0.04 8.81 6.47
C ASN A 155 -0.85 7.61 5.95
N TYR A 156 -0.65 6.44 6.55
CA TYR A 156 -1.42 5.23 6.33
C TYR A 156 -1.58 4.48 7.66
N HIS A 157 -2.57 3.60 7.74
CA HIS A 157 -2.72 2.71 8.90
C HIS A 157 -1.95 1.42 8.62
N GLU A 158 -1.25 0.93 9.64
CA GLU A 158 -0.52 -0.32 9.59
C GLU A 158 -0.78 -1.13 10.86
N ARG A 159 -0.80 -2.45 10.71
CA ARG A 159 -0.87 -3.42 11.81
C ARG A 159 0.04 -4.59 11.46
N ALA A 160 1.00 -4.89 12.34
CA ALA A 160 1.78 -6.12 12.25
C ALA A 160 0.87 -7.33 12.50
N ILE A 161 0.96 -8.34 11.65
CA ILE A 161 0.17 -9.58 11.70
C ILE A 161 1.02 -10.66 12.33
N ARG A 162 0.46 -11.38 13.29
CA ARG A 162 1.03 -12.63 13.79
C ARG A 162 0.70 -13.76 12.81
N VAL A 163 1.72 -14.24 12.10
CA VAL A 163 1.54 -15.28 11.08
C VAL A 163 1.05 -16.60 11.70
N ASN A 164 1.39 -16.84 12.97
CA ASN A 164 0.92 -18.01 13.73
C ASN A 164 -0.45 -17.74 14.38
N GLY A 165 -1.36 -18.70 14.34
CA GLY A 165 -2.67 -18.61 15.03
C GLY A 165 -3.84 -18.12 14.18
N GLY A 166 -3.75 -18.15 12.85
CA GLY A 166 -4.88 -17.88 11.94
C GLY A 166 -5.28 -16.41 11.82
N GLU A 167 -4.49 -15.47 12.35
CA GLU A 167 -4.75 -14.04 12.23
C GLU A 167 -4.66 -13.57 10.77
N LEU A 168 -3.68 -14.07 10.02
CA LEU A 168 -3.51 -13.77 8.60
C LEU A 168 -4.78 -14.11 7.81
N GLY A 169 -5.30 -15.34 7.96
CA GLY A 169 -6.52 -15.78 7.28
C GLY A 169 -7.75 -14.96 7.64
N ARG A 170 -7.90 -14.55 8.91
CA ARG A 170 -9.02 -13.68 9.33
C ARG A 170 -8.95 -12.30 8.69
N ILE A 171 -7.75 -11.72 8.60
CA ILE A 171 -7.55 -10.41 7.97
C ILE A 171 -7.75 -10.52 6.45
N ALA A 172 -7.21 -11.55 5.81
CA ALA A 172 -7.42 -11.79 4.37
C ALA A 172 -8.91 -11.93 4.03
N HIS A 173 -9.66 -12.70 4.84
CA HIS A 173 -11.10 -12.83 4.68
C HIS A 173 -11.84 -11.49 4.88
N TYR A 174 -11.49 -10.73 5.91
CA TYR A 174 -12.02 -9.38 6.12
C TYR A 174 -11.79 -8.47 4.91
N ILE A 175 -10.60 -8.49 4.33
CA ILE A 175 -10.26 -7.70 3.15
C ILE A 175 -11.13 -8.11 1.96
N ALA A 176 -11.25 -9.40 1.69
CA ALA A 176 -12.05 -9.91 0.58
C ALA A 176 -13.54 -9.57 0.68
N GLN A 177 -14.07 -9.47 1.91
CA GLN A 177 -15.47 -9.13 2.15
C GLN A 177 -15.78 -7.64 2.20
N ASN A 178 -14.77 -6.76 2.06
CA ASN A 178 -14.98 -5.33 2.19
C ASN A 178 -16.05 -4.76 1.23
N PRO A 179 -16.12 -5.15 -0.07
CA PRO A 179 -17.16 -4.65 -0.97
C PRO A 179 -18.58 -4.95 -0.47
N MET A 180 -18.82 -6.10 0.17
CA MET A 180 -20.13 -6.49 0.69
C MET A 180 -20.55 -5.66 1.91
N ASN A 181 -19.60 -5.08 2.62
CA ASN A 181 -19.82 -4.28 3.83
C ASN A 181 -19.74 -2.76 3.56
N TRP A 182 -19.59 -2.36 2.31
CA TRP A 182 -19.53 -0.96 1.92
C TRP A 182 -20.88 -0.25 2.15
N ARG A 183 -20.85 0.94 2.80
CA ARG A 183 -22.05 1.76 3.09
C ARG A 183 -21.85 3.20 2.61
#